data_326cb5bb8272d9c248f87630024cff98
#
_entry.id   326cb5bb8272d9c248f87630024cff98
#
_cell.length_a   1.000
_cell.length_b   1.000
_cell.length_c   1.000
_cell.angle_alpha   90.00
_cell.angle_beta   90.00
_cell.angle_gamma   90.00
#
_symmetry.space_group_name_H-M   'P 1'
#
loop_
_entity.id
_entity.type
_entity.pdbx_description
1 polymer ?
#
loop_
_entity_poly.entity_id
_entity_poly.type
_entity_poly.pdbx_seq_one_letter_code
_entity_poly.pdbx_strand_id
1 'polypeptide(L)'
;MNSNNTYDVVIVGGGIAGLSLAILLGRKNYRVLVLEKESYPKHKVCGEYISMESKPFLESLGLDIDSMQLPVITKLQVTDARGNEVNAHLPQGGFGISRYTLDASLAELAQKAGATIMTKTKAEDVHWENDSFTIIAKNEIYTANVVCGTWGKRSNIDVKWQRPFIKEQNRALNNYVAVKYHVNFPWQKDLVALHNFKNGYCGVSQIEDGKLCLCYLTTATKPAQQW
;
A
#
# COMPACT_ATOMS: atom_id res chain seq x y z
N MET A 1 -15.80 0.08 -31.06
CA MET A 1 -14.98 0.19 -29.84
C MET A 1 -13.70 0.94 -30.22
N ASN A 2 -13.33 1.99 -29.51
CA ASN A 2 -12.10 2.72 -29.81
C ASN A 2 -10.90 1.80 -29.53
N SER A 3 -10.09 1.52 -30.53
CA SER A 3 -8.87 0.66 -30.43
C SER A 3 -7.87 1.17 -29.38
N ASN A 4 -8.04 2.40 -28.88
CA ASN A 4 -7.18 3.00 -27.89
C ASN A 4 -7.39 2.49 -26.44
N ASN A 5 -8.52 1.84 -26.13
CA ASN A 5 -8.87 1.38 -24.79
C ASN A 5 -8.71 -0.14 -24.58
N THR A 6 -7.97 -0.82 -25.48
CA THR A 6 -7.69 -2.26 -25.37
C THR A 6 -6.27 -2.48 -24.88
N TYR A 7 -6.10 -3.33 -23.87
CA TYR A 7 -4.83 -3.64 -23.21
C TYR A 7 -4.63 -5.15 -23.09
N ASP A 8 -3.40 -5.59 -22.95
CA ASP A 8 -3.13 -7.00 -22.60
C ASP A 8 -3.52 -7.25 -21.14
N VAL A 9 -3.17 -6.29 -20.28
CA VAL A 9 -3.42 -6.37 -18.84
C VAL A 9 -3.93 -5.04 -18.30
N VAL A 10 -5.04 -5.08 -17.56
CA VAL A 10 -5.50 -3.95 -16.73
C VAL A 10 -5.29 -4.30 -15.28
N ILE A 11 -4.59 -3.42 -14.56
CA ILE A 11 -4.31 -3.53 -13.13
C ILE A 11 -5.20 -2.53 -12.40
N VAL A 12 -6.08 -3.02 -11.55
CA VAL A 12 -6.99 -2.17 -10.77
C VAL A 12 -6.41 -1.97 -9.38
N GLY A 13 -5.91 -0.76 -9.13
CA GLY A 13 -5.24 -0.34 -7.90
C GLY A 13 -3.73 -0.14 -8.06
N GLY A 14 -3.29 1.10 -7.98
CA GLY A 14 -1.88 1.52 -8.09
C GLY A 14 -1.18 1.59 -6.72
N GLY A 15 -1.29 0.55 -5.90
CA GLY A 15 -0.44 0.36 -4.72
C GLY A 15 0.85 -0.39 -5.07
N ILE A 16 1.67 -0.72 -4.06
CA ILE A 16 2.96 -1.42 -4.26
C ILE A 16 2.78 -2.65 -5.16
N ALA A 17 1.81 -3.51 -4.88
CA ALA A 17 1.60 -4.73 -5.66
C ALA A 17 1.26 -4.45 -7.14
N GLY A 18 0.35 -3.50 -7.39
CA GLY A 18 -0.05 -3.16 -8.76
C GLY A 18 1.07 -2.48 -9.55
N LEU A 19 1.81 -1.58 -8.90
CA LEU A 19 2.92 -0.88 -9.53
C LEU A 19 4.10 -1.82 -9.81
N SER A 20 4.43 -2.72 -8.87
CA SER A 20 5.45 -3.75 -9.10
C SER A 20 5.09 -4.64 -10.28
N LEU A 21 3.84 -5.09 -10.35
CA LEU A 21 3.36 -5.89 -11.48
C LEU A 21 3.42 -5.11 -12.79
N ALA A 22 3.03 -3.83 -12.78
CA ALA A 22 3.08 -2.96 -13.96
C ALA A 22 4.51 -2.80 -14.50
N ILE A 23 5.51 -2.63 -13.60
CA ILE A 23 6.92 -2.57 -13.99
C ILE A 23 7.36 -3.87 -14.67
N LEU A 24 7.06 -5.01 -14.04
CA LEU A 24 7.49 -6.32 -14.55
C LEU A 24 6.86 -6.64 -15.92
N LEU A 25 5.58 -6.34 -16.09
CA LEU A 25 4.86 -6.59 -17.35
C LEU A 25 5.27 -5.58 -18.43
N GLY A 26 5.43 -4.30 -18.08
CA GLY A 26 5.89 -3.27 -19.01
C GLY A 26 7.27 -3.59 -19.60
N ARG A 27 8.21 -4.08 -18.77
CA ARG A 27 9.53 -4.58 -19.24
C ARG A 27 9.45 -5.79 -20.19
N LYS A 28 8.33 -6.48 -20.20
CA LYS A 28 8.02 -7.58 -21.13
C LYS A 28 7.26 -7.10 -22.38
N ASN A 29 7.13 -5.77 -22.55
CA ASN A 29 6.42 -5.12 -23.64
C ASN A 29 4.91 -5.44 -23.71
N TYR A 30 4.28 -5.85 -22.61
CA TYR A 30 2.82 -5.92 -22.55
C TYR A 30 2.21 -4.51 -22.53
N ARG A 31 1.08 -4.33 -23.18
CA ARG A 31 0.27 -3.12 -23.06
C ARG A 31 -0.47 -3.14 -21.72
N VAL A 32 0.08 -2.44 -20.74
CA VAL A 32 -0.43 -2.43 -19.36
C VAL A 32 -1.11 -1.10 -19.07
N LEU A 33 -2.32 -1.17 -18.49
CA LEU A 33 -3.03 -0.04 -17.90
C LEU A 33 -3.16 -0.24 -16.39
N VAL A 34 -2.75 0.77 -15.62
CA VAL A 34 -3.02 0.85 -14.18
C VAL A 34 -4.10 1.89 -13.93
N LEU A 35 -5.21 1.48 -13.29
CA LEU A 35 -6.28 2.37 -12.84
C LEU A 35 -6.12 2.65 -11.34
N GLU A 36 -5.83 3.90 -10.98
CA GLU A 36 -5.67 4.33 -9.59
C GLU A 36 -6.66 5.46 -9.27
N LYS A 37 -7.42 5.30 -8.19
CA LYS A 37 -8.46 6.27 -7.79
C LYS A 37 -7.90 7.59 -7.25
N GLU A 38 -6.66 7.57 -6.75
CA GLU A 38 -5.97 8.74 -6.21
C GLU A 38 -4.85 9.21 -7.16
N SER A 39 -4.18 10.30 -6.84
CA SER A 39 -2.99 10.76 -7.55
C SER A 39 -1.72 10.44 -6.76
N TYR A 40 -0.57 10.36 -7.42
CA TYR A 40 0.72 10.29 -6.77
C TYR A 40 1.33 11.70 -6.66
N PRO A 41 2.14 11.95 -5.61
CA PRO A 41 2.33 11.12 -4.42
C PRO A 41 1.10 11.16 -3.50
N LYS A 42 0.88 10.10 -2.69
CA LYS A 42 -0.24 10.00 -1.77
C LYS A 42 0.13 9.34 -0.45
N HIS A 43 -0.51 9.78 0.62
CA HIS A 43 -0.38 9.11 1.91
C HIS A 43 -1.29 7.87 2.00
N LYS A 44 -0.78 6.83 2.64
CA LYS A 44 -1.55 5.62 2.95
C LYS A 44 -1.24 5.19 4.38
N VAL A 45 -2.25 4.76 5.11
CA VAL A 45 -2.06 4.23 6.46
C VAL A 45 -1.23 2.96 6.39
N CYS A 46 -0.03 3.02 6.96
CA CYS A 46 0.99 1.98 6.97
C CYS A 46 2.03 2.31 8.05
N GLY A 47 2.66 1.31 8.63
CA GLY A 47 3.78 1.50 9.57
C GLY A 47 5.08 1.93 8.90
N GLU A 48 5.16 1.88 7.57
CA GLU A 48 6.26 2.38 6.74
C GLU A 48 7.64 1.80 7.10
N TYR A 49 7.65 0.64 7.73
CA TYR A 49 8.80 -0.23 7.94
C TYR A 49 8.76 -1.36 6.91
N ILE A 50 9.88 -1.59 6.23
CA ILE A 50 10.05 -2.67 5.24
C ILE A 50 11.21 -3.55 5.68
N SER A 51 10.97 -4.88 5.73
CA SER A 51 12.03 -5.85 6.01
C SER A 51 13.12 -5.80 4.95
N MET A 52 14.37 -5.93 5.37
CA MET A 52 15.54 -5.89 4.48
C MET A 52 15.50 -6.99 3.40
N GLU A 53 14.80 -8.11 3.66
CA GLU A 53 14.63 -9.17 2.65
C GLU A 53 13.87 -8.72 1.39
N SER A 54 13.08 -7.63 1.49
CA SER A 54 12.38 -7.05 0.35
C SER A 54 13.27 -6.14 -0.50
N LYS A 55 14.44 -5.73 0.00
CA LYS A 55 15.35 -4.80 -0.68
C LYS A 55 15.77 -5.32 -2.06
N PRO A 56 16.27 -6.56 -2.22
CA PRO A 56 16.68 -7.05 -3.54
C PRO A 56 15.56 -7.06 -4.58
N PHE A 57 14.33 -7.33 -4.15
CA PHE A 57 13.18 -7.25 -5.05
C PHE A 57 12.91 -5.81 -5.48
N LEU A 58 12.88 -4.85 -4.56
CA LEU A 58 12.65 -3.45 -4.87
C LEU A 58 13.75 -2.89 -5.78
N GLU A 59 15.00 -3.25 -5.55
CA GLU A 59 16.13 -2.89 -6.42
C GLU A 59 16.00 -3.51 -7.81
N SER A 60 15.53 -4.76 -7.90
CA SER A 60 15.24 -5.40 -9.19
C SER A 60 14.16 -4.66 -10.00
N LEU A 61 13.26 -3.95 -9.33
CA LEU A 61 12.29 -3.07 -9.97
C LEU A 61 12.91 -1.72 -10.44
N GLY A 62 14.14 -1.43 -10.03
CA GLY A 62 14.86 -0.21 -10.41
C GLY A 62 14.87 0.89 -9.35
N LEU A 63 14.44 0.59 -8.11
CA LEU A 63 14.60 1.52 -7.01
C LEU A 63 16.07 1.52 -6.56
N ASP A 64 16.68 2.69 -6.48
CA ASP A 64 18.02 2.86 -5.92
C ASP A 64 17.92 3.15 -4.41
N ILE A 65 17.70 2.06 -3.66
CA ILE A 65 17.46 2.14 -2.20
C ILE A 65 18.67 2.75 -1.48
N ASP A 66 19.90 2.45 -1.95
CA ASP A 66 21.11 2.94 -1.30
C ASP A 66 21.28 4.46 -1.46
N SER A 67 20.91 5.02 -2.61
CA SER A 67 20.97 6.46 -2.83
C SER A 67 19.92 7.26 -2.04
N MET A 68 18.84 6.61 -1.62
CA MET A 68 17.75 7.23 -0.86
C MET A 68 18.13 7.57 0.59
N GLN A 69 19.28 7.11 1.08
CA GLN A 69 19.77 7.36 2.45
C GLN A 69 18.73 7.05 3.54
N LEU A 70 17.99 5.96 3.37
CA LEU A 70 16.92 5.54 4.28
C LEU A 70 17.49 5.09 5.63
N PRO A 71 16.74 5.30 6.73
CA PRO A 71 17.14 4.79 8.05
C PRO A 71 17.13 3.26 8.04
N VAL A 72 18.24 2.65 8.47
CA VAL A 72 18.35 1.22 8.71
C VAL A 72 17.92 0.93 10.14
N ILE A 73 16.98 0.02 10.31
CA ILE A 73 16.33 -0.31 11.59
C ILE A 73 16.74 -1.72 11.96
N THR A 74 17.43 -1.86 13.10
CA THR A 74 17.96 -3.12 13.61
C THR A 74 17.51 -3.47 15.02
N LYS A 75 16.73 -2.58 15.65
CA LYS A 75 16.24 -2.74 17.01
C LYS A 75 14.72 -2.68 17.05
N LEU A 76 14.15 -3.53 17.89
CA LEU A 76 12.73 -3.57 18.20
C LEU A 76 12.54 -3.30 19.69
N GLN A 77 11.62 -2.42 20.02
CA GLN A 77 11.09 -2.24 21.37
C GLN A 77 9.60 -2.55 21.36
N VAL A 78 9.15 -3.36 22.31
CA VAL A 78 7.72 -3.60 22.54
C VAL A 78 7.40 -3.23 23.97
N THR A 79 6.40 -2.38 24.17
CA THR A 79 5.93 -2.01 25.51
C THR A 79 4.50 -2.47 25.74
N ASP A 80 4.18 -2.83 26.97
CA ASP A 80 2.80 -3.09 27.39
C ASP A 80 2.11 -1.81 27.92
N ALA A 81 0.83 -1.90 28.27
CA ALA A 81 0.05 -0.79 28.81
C ALA A 81 0.48 -0.35 30.23
N ARG A 82 1.35 -1.09 30.90
CA ARG A 82 1.90 -0.77 32.22
C ARG A 82 3.28 -0.14 32.15
N GLY A 83 3.85 -0.04 30.94
CA GLY A 83 5.19 0.49 30.70
C GLY A 83 6.31 -0.55 30.83
N ASN A 84 5.99 -1.84 31.01
CA ASN A 84 7.02 -2.88 30.88
C ASN A 84 7.49 -2.94 29.42
N GLU A 85 8.79 -3.14 29.23
CA GLU A 85 9.38 -3.17 27.90
C GLU A 85 10.21 -4.43 27.64
N VAL A 86 10.22 -4.84 26.39
CA VAL A 86 11.11 -5.85 25.85
C VAL A 86 11.86 -5.24 24.69
N ASN A 87 13.16 -5.35 24.70
CA ASN A 87 14.05 -4.90 23.64
C ASN A 87 14.67 -6.12 22.94
N ALA A 88 14.70 -6.09 21.61
CA ALA A 88 15.28 -7.15 20.80
C ALA A 88 16.12 -6.59 19.67
N HIS A 89 17.16 -7.31 19.29
CA HIS A 89 17.86 -7.08 18.04
C HIS A 89 17.11 -7.77 16.90
N LEU A 90 17.03 -7.11 15.75
CA LEU A 90 16.48 -7.66 14.51
C LEU A 90 17.65 -8.04 13.59
N PRO A 91 18.05 -9.32 13.53
CA PRO A 91 19.25 -9.73 12.80
C PRO A 91 19.19 -9.38 11.30
N GLN A 92 18.02 -9.49 10.70
CA GLN A 92 17.80 -9.11 9.30
C GLN A 92 17.55 -7.62 9.15
N GLY A 93 16.92 -7.01 10.16
CA GLY A 93 16.56 -5.59 10.15
C GLY A 93 15.59 -5.21 9.04
N GLY A 94 15.53 -3.93 8.82
CA GLY A 94 14.69 -3.31 7.81
C GLY A 94 15.09 -1.87 7.56
N PHE A 95 14.27 -1.18 6.80
CA PHE A 95 14.44 0.25 6.54
C PHE A 95 13.07 0.94 6.56
N GLY A 96 13.11 2.22 6.86
CA GLY A 96 11.91 3.06 6.85
C GLY A 96 11.80 3.86 5.57
N ILE A 97 10.65 3.77 4.91
CA ILE A 97 10.32 4.59 3.74
C ILE A 97 8.82 4.88 3.73
N SER A 98 8.46 6.13 3.51
CA SER A 98 7.04 6.49 3.44
C SER A 98 6.36 5.90 2.20
N ARG A 99 5.08 5.58 2.33
CA ARG A 99 4.25 5.21 1.18
C ARG A 99 4.11 6.37 0.19
N TYR A 100 4.28 7.60 0.67
CA TYR A 100 4.30 8.80 -0.15
C TYR A 100 5.44 8.76 -1.17
N THR A 101 6.64 8.46 -0.72
CA THR A 101 7.84 8.34 -1.55
C THR A 101 7.86 7.04 -2.35
N LEU A 102 7.62 5.91 -1.69
CA LEU A 102 7.71 4.60 -2.33
C LEU A 102 6.70 4.42 -3.48
N ASP A 103 5.41 4.74 -3.24
CA ASP A 103 4.39 4.55 -4.26
C ASP A 103 4.64 5.50 -5.46
N ALA A 104 5.10 6.73 -5.22
CA ALA A 104 5.43 7.68 -6.29
C ALA A 104 6.63 7.19 -7.13
N SER A 105 7.71 6.75 -6.50
CA SER A 105 8.88 6.22 -7.20
C SER A 105 8.54 4.98 -8.03
N LEU A 106 7.73 4.07 -7.49
CA LEU A 106 7.27 2.90 -8.24
C LEU A 106 6.36 3.30 -9.42
N ALA A 107 5.53 4.33 -9.27
CA ALA A 107 4.69 4.82 -10.38
C ALA A 107 5.54 5.39 -11.52
N GLU A 108 6.56 6.17 -11.22
CA GLU A 108 7.51 6.66 -12.23
C GLU A 108 8.23 5.50 -12.95
N LEU A 109 8.68 4.50 -12.20
CA LEU A 109 9.33 3.32 -12.78
C LEU A 109 8.37 2.52 -13.66
N ALA A 110 7.10 2.40 -13.28
CA ALA A 110 6.10 1.73 -14.10
C ALA A 110 5.84 2.47 -15.41
N GLN A 111 5.78 3.80 -15.38
CA GLN A 111 5.67 4.62 -16.61
C GLN A 111 6.91 4.49 -17.50
N LYS A 112 8.12 4.54 -16.90
CA LYS A 112 9.39 4.32 -17.62
C LYS A 112 9.47 2.93 -18.26
N ALA A 113 8.83 1.93 -17.63
CA ALA A 113 8.71 0.57 -18.17
C ALA A 113 7.64 0.43 -19.26
N GLY A 114 6.93 1.50 -19.63
CA GLY A 114 5.93 1.51 -20.69
C GLY A 114 4.48 1.30 -20.23
N ALA A 115 4.22 1.20 -18.94
CA ALA A 115 2.85 1.10 -18.44
C ALA A 115 2.13 2.45 -18.50
N THR A 116 0.87 2.44 -18.92
CA THR A 116 -0.02 3.60 -18.82
C THR A 116 -0.60 3.66 -17.42
N ILE A 117 -0.50 4.79 -16.73
CA ILE A 117 -1.09 4.99 -15.41
C ILE A 117 -2.17 6.08 -15.48
N MET A 118 -3.40 5.71 -15.18
CA MET A 118 -4.51 6.65 -15.07
C MET A 118 -4.83 6.88 -13.59
N THR A 119 -4.44 8.04 -13.10
CA THR A 119 -4.77 8.51 -11.73
C THR A 119 -6.16 9.14 -11.68
N LYS A 120 -6.70 9.32 -10.45
CA LYS A 120 -8.06 9.85 -10.22
C LYS A 120 -9.13 9.07 -11.01
N THR A 121 -8.84 7.79 -11.28
CA THR A 121 -9.67 6.90 -12.09
C THR A 121 -10.01 5.65 -11.30
N LYS A 122 -11.22 5.66 -10.74
CA LYS A 122 -11.72 4.53 -9.94
C LYS A 122 -12.40 3.54 -10.87
N ALA A 123 -11.96 2.29 -10.84
CA ALA A 123 -12.71 1.20 -11.45
C ALA A 123 -14.00 0.96 -10.65
N GLU A 124 -15.12 0.97 -11.35
CA GLU A 124 -16.46 0.86 -10.77
C GLU A 124 -17.00 -0.54 -10.93
N ASP A 125 -16.63 -1.20 -12.03
CA ASP A 125 -17.04 -2.57 -12.33
C ASP A 125 -15.99 -3.29 -13.16
N VAL A 126 -15.99 -4.63 -13.07
CA VAL A 126 -15.17 -5.53 -13.84
C VAL A 126 -15.97 -6.80 -14.08
N HIS A 127 -16.12 -7.20 -15.32
CA HIS A 127 -16.82 -8.43 -15.69
C HIS A 127 -16.16 -9.08 -16.90
N TRP A 128 -16.40 -10.38 -17.07
CA TRP A 128 -15.93 -11.17 -18.19
C TRP A 128 -17.06 -11.36 -19.19
N GLU A 129 -16.83 -10.96 -20.43
CA GLU A 129 -17.77 -11.15 -21.52
C GLU A 129 -17.04 -11.20 -22.87
N ASN A 130 -17.55 -11.94 -23.82
CA ASN A 130 -17.00 -12.03 -25.19
C ASN A 130 -15.48 -12.30 -25.22
N ASP A 131 -15.03 -13.28 -24.42
CA ASP A 131 -13.63 -13.72 -24.31
C ASP A 131 -12.64 -12.63 -23.89
N SER A 132 -13.12 -11.60 -23.20
CA SER A 132 -12.30 -10.53 -22.63
C SER A 132 -12.88 -9.97 -21.34
N PHE A 133 -12.05 -9.29 -20.58
CA PHE A 133 -12.54 -8.49 -19.46
C PHE A 133 -12.98 -7.11 -19.94
N THR A 134 -14.11 -6.67 -19.45
CA THR A 134 -14.62 -5.31 -19.59
C THR A 134 -14.49 -4.61 -18.23
N ILE A 135 -13.85 -3.45 -18.22
CA ILE A 135 -13.60 -2.64 -17.03
C ILE A 135 -14.27 -1.29 -17.22
N ILE A 136 -15.19 -0.94 -16.33
CA ILE A 136 -15.88 0.35 -16.31
C ILE A 136 -15.18 1.25 -15.29
N ALA A 137 -14.69 2.40 -15.74
CA ALA A 137 -14.05 3.38 -14.87
C ALA A 137 -14.33 4.80 -15.36
N LYS A 138 -14.90 5.64 -14.51
CA LYS A 138 -15.12 7.09 -14.78
C LYS A 138 -15.81 7.36 -16.14
N ASN A 139 -16.87 6.61 -16.44
CA ASN A 139 -17.65 6.68 -17.70
C ASN A 139 -16.89 6.21 -18.95
N GLU A 140 -15.70 5.65 -18.80
CA GLU A 140 -14.93 5.02 -19.87
C GLU A 140 -14.99 3.50 -19.74
N ILE A 141 -14.88 2.83 -20.88
CA ILE A 141 -14.82 1.37 -20.95
C ILE A 141 -13.45 0.97 -21.48
N TYR A 142 -12.80 0.08 -20.73
CA TYR A 142 -11.54 -0.54 -21.11
C TYR A 142 -11.74 -2.03 -21.29
N THR A 143 -10.98 -2.64 -22.20
CA THR A 143 -10.98 -4.09 -22.42
C THR A 143 -9.58 -4.65 -22.20
N ALA A 144 -9.50 -5.89 -21.68
CA ALA A 144 -8.23 -6.56 -21.46
C ALA A 144 -8.36 -8.08 -21.53
N ASN A 145 -7.27 -8.75 -21.92
CA ASN A 145 -7.19 -10.21 -21.82
C ASN A 145 -7.10 -10.68 -20.37
N VAL A 146 -6.45 -9.88 -19.51
CA VAL A 146 -6.27 -10.19 -18.08
C VAL A 146 -6.56 -8.97 -17.25
N VAL A 147 -7.22 -9.17 -16.09
CA VAL A 147 -7.40 -8.15 -15.06
C VAL A 147 -6.75 -8.60 -13.77
N CYS A 148 -5.91 -7.73 -13.18
CA CYS A 148 -5.29 -7.96 -11.90
C CYS A 148 -5.90 -7.05 -10.82
N GLY A 149 -6.60 -7.65 -9.86
CA GLY A 149 -7.18 -6.92 -8.73
C GLY A 149 -6.15 -6.66 -7.64
N THR A 150 -5.63 -5.42 -7.58
CA THR A 150 -4.65 -4.98 -6.58
C THR A 150 -5.18 -3.79 -5.75
N TRP A 151 -6.50 -3.68 -5.65
CA TRP A 151 -7.23 -2.60 -4.97
C TRP A 151 -7.17 -2.62 -3.44
N GLY A 152 -6.54 -3.65 -2.86
CA GLY A 152 -6.37 -3.79 -1.41
C GLY A 152 -7.62 -4.29 -0.68
N LYS A 153 -7.62 -4.18 0.65
CA LYS A 153 -8.59 -4.84 1.53
C LYS A 153 -10.02 -4.26 1.54
N ARG A 154 -10.23 -3.10 0.91
CA ARG A 154 -11.56 -2.45 0.86
C ARG A 154 -11.88 -2.09 -0.57
N SER A 155 -12.64 -2.92 -1.25
CA SER A 155 -13.03 -2.73 -2.63
C SER A 155 -14.53 -2.90 -2.81
N ASN A 156 -15.14 -1.97 -3.56
CA ASN A 156 -16.54 -2.12 -3.98
C ASN A 156 -16.71 -3.29 -4.96
N ILE A 157 -15.66 -3.66 -5.69
CA ILE A 157 -15.67 -4.79 -6.63
C ILE A 157 -15.81 -6.10 -5.86
N ASP A 158 -15.07 -6.29 -4.76
CA ASP A 158 -15.23 -7.48 -3.90
C ASP A 158 -16.64 -7.58 -3.29
N VAL A 159 -17.24 -6.44 -2.96
CA VAL A 159 -18.63 -6.40 -2.48
C VAL A 159 -19.61 -6.78 -3.59
N LYS A 160 -19.46 -6.22 -4.79
CA LYS A 160 -20.29 -6.56 -5.95
C LYS A 160 -20.18 -8.04 -6.33
N TRP A 161 -18.96 -8.58 -6.32
CA TRP A 161 -18.71 -9.99 -6.60
C TRP A 161 -19.11 -10.92 -5.45
N GLN A 162 -19.58 -10.36 -4.34
CA GLN A 162 -20.01 -11.13 -3.15
C GLN A 162 -18.95 -12.16 -2.71
N ARG A 163 -17.66 -11.74 -2.73
CA ARG A 163 -16.55 -12.62 -2.34
C ARG A 163 -16.80 -13.23 -0.97
N PRO A 164 -16.48 -14.53 -0.75
CA PRO A 164 -16.78 -15.20 0.51
C PRO A 164 -16.26 -14.47 1.74
N PHE A 165 -15.02 -13.98 1.70
CA PHE A 165 -14.41 -13.24 2.81
C PHE A 165 -15.10 -11.90 3.14
N ILE A 166 -15.93 -11.36 2.25
CA ILE A 166 -16.76 -10.18 2.52
C ILE A 166 -18.03 -10.58 3.28
N LYS A 167 -18.60 -11.75 2.96
CA LYS A 167 -19.81 -12.26 3.61
C LYS A 167 -19.54 -12.77 5.04
N GLU A 168 -18.37 -13.39 5.23
CA GLU A 168 -17.93 -14.01 6.48
C GLU A 168 -17.35 -13.01 7.49
N GLN A 169 -17.50 -11.71 7.26
CA GLN A 169 -16.95 -10.69 8.14
C GLN A 169 -17.46 -10.86 9.58
N ASN A 170 -16.57 -11.38 10.43
CA ASN A 170 -16.81 -11.45 11.86
C ASN A 170 -16.90 -9.99 12.38
N ARG A 171 -18.09 -9.56 12.77
CA ARG A 171 -18.38 -8.16 13.19
C ARG A 171 -17.43 -7.66 14.29
N ALA A 172 -16.88 -8.58 15.11
CA ALA A 172 -15.94 -8.26 16.17
C ALA A 172 -14.58 -7.71 15.66
N LEU A 173 -14.14 -8.14 14.46
CA LEU A 173 -12.87 -7.69 13.86
C LEU A 173 -13.01 -6.42 12.99
N ASN A 174 -14.21 -5.91 12.80
CA ASN A 174 -14.47 -4.79 11.87
C ASN A 174 -14.41 -3.41 12.51
N ASN A 175 -14.17 -3.33 13.81
CA ASN A 175 -14.20 -2.08 14.58
C ASN A 175 -12.80 -1.48 14.82
N TYR A 176 -11.82 -1.75 13.95
CA TYR A 176 -10.51 -1.13 14.07
C TYR A 176 -10.38 0.09 13.17
N VAL A 177 -9.88 1.16 13.76
CA VAL A 177 -9.46 2.38 13.05
C VAL A 177 -7.96 2.51 13.17
N ALA A 178 -7.31 2.82 12.05
CA ALA A 178 -5.89 3.10 12.02
C ALA A 178 -5.66 4.52 11.50
N VAL A 179 -4.75 5.24 12.14
CA VAL A 179 -4.36 6.60 11.76
C VAL A 179 -2.85 6.67 11.70
N LYS A 180 -2.33 7.45 10.76
CA LYS A 180 -0.91 7.67 10.57
C LYS A 180 -0.61 9.17 10.55
N TYR A 181 0.51 9.53 11.18
CA TYR A 181 1.11 10.85 11.13
C TYR A 181 2.58 10.76 10.75
N HIS A 182 3.09 11.76 10.06
CA HIS A 182 4.53 12.03 9.98
C HIS A 182 4.82 13.15 10.97
N VAL A 183 5.75 12.91 11.88
CA VAL A 183 6.09 13.80 13.00
C VAL A 183 7.60 13.96 13.12
N ASN A 184 8.01 15.00 13.85
CA ASN A 184 9.42 15.25 14.16
C ASN A 184 9.59 15.37 15.68
N PHE A 185 10.38 14.47 16.25
CA PHE A 185 10.89 14.58 17.62
C PHE A 185 12.17 13.73 17.74
N PRO A 186 12.97 13.93 18.81
CA PRO A 186 14.17 13.12 19.01
C PRO A 186 13.85 11.63 19.09
N TRP A 187 14.52 10.83 18.26
CA TRP A 187 14.29 9.39 18.17
C TRP A 187 15.57 8.63 17.86
N GLN A 188 15.66 7.41 18.36
CA GLN A 188 16.74 6.50 18.02
C GLN A 188 16.55 5.97 16.59
N LYS A 189 17.47 6.31 15.68
CA LYS A 189 17.31 6.09 14.23
C LYS A 189 17.12 4.63 13.83
N ASP A 190 17.77 3.70 14.54
CA ASP A 190 17.78 2.26 14.24
C ASP A 190 16.69 1.46 15.00
N LEU A 191 15.72 2.18 15.61
CA LEU A 191 14.68 1.59 16.44
C LEU A 191 13.30 1.66 15.77
N VAL A 192 12.60 0.53 15.75
CA VAL A 192 11.14 0.47 15.62
C VAL A 192 10.52 0.12 16.96
N ALA A 193 9.56 0.92 17.41
CA ALA A 193 8.86 0.67 18.67
C ALA A 193 7.38 0.35 18.42
N LEU A 194 6.85 -0.59 19.22
CA LEU A 194 5.44 -0.97 19.26
C LEU A 194 4.93 -0.78 20.69
N HIS A 195 4.21 0.28 20.91
CA HIS A 195 3.63 0.63 22.22
C HIS A 195 2.20 0.11 22.29
N ASN A 196 2.01 -0.96 23.06
CA ASN A 196 0.70 -1.56 23.24
C ASN A 196 -0.10 -0.82 24.34
N PHE A 197 -1.37 -0.61 24.06
CA PHE A 197 -2.33 -0.05 25.00
C PHE A 197 -3.65 -0.83 24.94
N LYS A 198 -4.59 -0.51 25.81
CA LYS A 198 -5.89 -1.17 25.82
C LYS A 198 -6.57 -1.04 24.47
N ASN A 199 -6.84 -2.18 23.83
CA ASN A 199 -7.53 -2.30 22.53
C ASN A 199 -6.75 -1.77 21.30
N GLY A 200 -5.42 -1.64 21.39
CA GLY A 200 -4.64 -1.19 20.25
C GLY A 200 -3.14 -1.14 20.49
N TYR A 201 -2.44 -0.59 19.54
CA TYR A 201 -1.02 -0.28 19.64
C TYR A 201 -0.67 0.95 18.82
N CYS A 202 0.46 1.55 19.13
CA CYS A 202 1.09 2.62 18.36
C CYS A 202 2.48 2.15 17.91
N GLY A 203 2.74 2.16 16.61
CA GLY A 203 4.05 1.92 16.03
C GLY A 203 4.76 3.24 15.74
N VAL A 204 6.06 3.28 16.03
CA VAL A 204 6.93 4.43 15.70
C VAL A 204 8.20 3.92 15.04
N SER A 205 8.56 4.48 13.89
CA SER A 205 9.82 4.21 13.21
C SER A 205 10.26 5.42 12.41
N GLN A 206 11.55 5.56 12.19
CA GLN A 206 12.07 6.61 11.32
C GLN A 206 11.84 6.24 9.84
N ILE A 207 11.57 7.24 9.02
CA ILE A 207 11.47 7.18 7.57
C ILE A 207 12.48 8.18 6.97
N GLU A 208 12.41 8.41 5.67
CA GLU A 208 13.25 9.38 4.97
C GLU A 208 13.19 10.79 5.59
N ASP A 209 14.18 11.63 5.30
CA ASP A 209 14.32 13.03 5.76
C ASP A 209 14.35 13.20 7.29
N GLY A 210 14.68 12.14 8.04
CA GLY A 210 14.67 12.17 9.50
C GLY A 210 13.27 12.25 10.14
N LYS A 211 12.21 12.17 9.36
CA LYS A 211 10.83 12.14 9.86
C LYS A 211 10.53 10.80 10.53
N LEU A 212 9.50 10.79 11.36
CA LEU A 212 9.00 9.59 12.00
C LEU A 212 7.60 9.27 11.49
N CYS A 213 7.38 8.00 11.16
CA CYS A 213 6.04 7.46 10.99
C CYS A 213 5.49 7.05 12.34
N LEU A 214 4.44 7.70 12.79
CA LEU A 214 3.65 7.32 13.94
C LEU A 214 2.33 6.76 13.43
N CYS A 215 2.13 5.46 13.60
CA CYS A 215 0.94 4.77 13.12
C CYS A 215 0.29 4.02 14.27
N TYR A 216 -0.96 4.31 14.59
CA TYR A 216 -1.67 3.57 15.60
C TYR A 216 -2.93 2.89 15.05
N LEU A 217 -3.26 1.78 15.68
CA LEU A 217 -4.46 0.99 15.46
C LEU A 217 -5.20 0.85 16.78
N THR A 218 -6.49 1.13 16.78
CA THR A 218 -7.35 0.96 17.96
C THR A 218 -8.73 0.52 17.57
N THR A 219 -9.48 -0.05 18.52
CA THR A 219 -10.90 -0.32 18.31
C THR A 219 -11.67 1.00 18.23
N ALA A 220 -12.53 1.14 17.23
CA ALA A 220 -13.49 2.22 17.16
C ALA A 220 -14.56 1.98 18.25
N THR A 221 -14.44 2.62 19.38
CA THR A 221 -15.60 2.83 20.26
C THR A 221 -16.55 3.77 19.53
N LYS A 222 -17.86 3.47 19.53
CA LYS A 222 -18.87 4.43 19.05
C LYS A 222 -18.53 5.77 19.71
N PRO A 223 -18.45 6.89 18.98
CA PRO A 223 -18.30 8.18 19.64
C PRO A 223 -19.41 8.28 20.66
N ALA A 224 -19.05 8.54 21.91
CA ALA A 224 -20.03 8.95 22.90
C ALA A 224 -20.76 10.14 22.28
N GLN A 225 -22.07 10.00 22.11
CA GLN A 225 -22.91 11.16 21.79
C GLN A 225 -22.80 12.07 23.00
N GLN A 226 -21.91 13.04 22.93
CA GLN A 226 -21.90 14.25 23.76
C GLN A 226 -20.57 15.01 23.54
N TRP A 227 -20.63 15.98 22.70
CA TRP A 227 -19.97 17.29 22.92
C TRP A 227 -21.00 18.37 22.67
#